data_665106032d0da6d930cd5650d16a9bc8
#
_entry.id   665106032d0da6d930cd5650d16a9bc8
#
_cell.length_a   1.000
_cell.length_b   1.000
_cell.length_c   1.000
_cell.angle_alpha   90.00
_cell.angle_beta   90.00
_cell.angle_gamma   90.00
#
_symmetry.space_group_name_H-M   'P 1'
#
loop_
_entity.id
_entity.type
_entity.pdbx_description
1 polymer ?
#
loop_
_entity_poly.entity_id
_entity_poly.type
_entity_poly.pdbx_seq_one_letter_code
_entity_poly.pdbx_strand_id
1 'polypeptide(L)'
;MTKKTDCVAMLLAGGQGSRLGVLTKNVAKPAIPFGGKYRIIDFPLSNCVNSGIDTVGVLTQYQPLVLNDYIGSGQPWDLDRMNGGVHILPPYQQIKGTDWYKGTANAIYQNISFIERYNPEYVLILSGDHIYKMDYAEMIEYHANHNADCTIAVLEVPFEEAPRFGIMNTNDDNSVYEFEEKPPHPKSNKASMGIYVFNWLQLKKYLIEDEQNPESDNDFGKNIIPAMLKDQKRLFAYPFEGYWKDVGTIDSLWDANMDILNPKIPLELDDPTWKIYARTQAYPPHFVTRDATVQNSLISEGCFVAGKLLDAVLFSGATVEKGAVVRDSVIMPGAKIEAGAVVQYAIVAENAIIKKNAVIGGRPEESEDLESWGIVTIGPDYIVGEGEIVPPKAMLGNG
;
A
#
# COMPACT_ATOMS: atom_id res chain seq x y z
N MET A 1 -10.89 -10.33 -33.79
CA MET A 1 -9.50 -9.87 -33.60
C MET A 1 -9.44 -9.28 -32.19
N THR A 2 -8.79 -9.97 -31.26
CA THR A 2 -8.49 -9.42 -29.94
C THR A 2 -7.55 -8.23 -30.13
N LYS A 3 -7.92 -7.05 -29.65
CA LYS A 3 -7.02 -5.88 -29.63
C LYS A 3 -5.80 -6.29 -28.82
N LYS A 4 -4.60 -6.23 -29.41
CA LYS A 4 -3.35 -6.49 -28.69
C LYS A 4 -3.26 -5.45 -27.56
N THR A 5 -3.17 -5.90 -26.33
CA THR A 5 -2.92 -5.05 -25.17
C THR A 5 -1.41 -4.89 -25.06
N ASP A 6 -0.90 -3.68 -25.10
CA ASP A 6 0.55 -3.47 -25.08
C ASP A 6 1.15 -3.85 -23.71
N CYS A 7 0.43 -3.64 -22.60
CA CYS A 7 0.87 -3.97 -21.25
C CYS A 7 -0.27 -4.57 -20.42
N VAL A 8 0.04 -5.58 -19.61
CA VAL A 8 -0.83 -6.13 -18.54
C VAL A 8 -0.18 -5.85 -17.19
N ALA A 9 -0.92 -5.28 -16.25
CA ALA A 9 -0.45 -5.09 -14.88
C ALA A 9 -0.80 -6.30 -14.01
N MET A 10 0.16 -6.73 -13.20
CA MET A 10 0.01 -7.79 -12.21
C MET A 10 0.31 -7.22 -10.82
N LEU A 11 -0.73 -7.05 -10.02
CA LEU A 11 -0.67 -6.38 -8.72
C LEU A 11 -0.59 -7.43 -7.60
N LEU A 12 0.55 -7.48 -6.93
CA LEU A 12 0.82 -8.39 -5.81
C LEU A 12 0.14 -7.86 -4.53
N ALA A 13 -0.98 -8.44 -4.17
CA ALA A 13 -1.82 -8.04 -3.04
C ALA A 13 -1.97 -9.13 -1.96
N GLY A 14 -1.06 -10.10 -1.94
CA GLY A 14 -1.16 -11.32 -1.13
C GLY A 14 -0.35 -11.33 0.17
N GLY A 15 0.34 -10.26 0.56
CA GLY A 15 1.18 -10.21 1.76
C GLY A 15 0.39 -10.25 3.07
N GLN A 16 0.89 -10.98 4.09
CA GLN A 16 0.25 -11.11 5.42
C GLN A 16 0.17 -9.79 6.20
N GLY A 17 1.11 -8.87 5.99
CA GLY A 17 1.13 -7.59 6.71
C GLY A 17 1.34 -7.72 8.23
N SER A 18 1.97 -8.78 8.71
CA SER A 18 2.09 -9.13 10.14
C SER A 18 2.64 -8.00 11.04
N ARG A 19 3.47 -7.11 10.47
CA ARG A 19 4.04 -5.95 11.19
C ARG A 19 3.00 -4.87 11.55
N LEU A 20 1.80 -4.92 10.96
CA LEU A 20 0.68 -4.04 11.28
C LEU A 20 -0.25 -4.63 12.38
N GLY A 21 0.11 -5.79 12.91
CA GLY A 21 -0.52 -6.41 14.07
C GLY A 21 -2.04 -6.53 13.94
N VAL A 22 -2.76 -5.91 14.89
CA VAL A 22 -4.22 -6.00 14.98
C VAL A 22 -4.96 -5.43 13.78
N LEU A 23 -4.34 -4.54 12.99
CA LEU A 23 -4.95 -3.96 11.78
C LEU A 23 -5.05 -4.95 10.62
N THR A 24 -4.19 -5.98 10.58
CA THR A 24 -4.15 -6.97 9.49
C THR A 24 -4.61 -8.35 9.93
N LYS A 25 -5.14 -8.50 11.13
CA LYS A 25 -5.58 -9.80 11.64
C LYS A 25 -6.65 -10.44 10.75
N ASN A 26 -7.62 -9.64 10.30
CA ASN A 26 -8.77 -10.09 9.50
C ASN A 26 -8.87 -9.40 8.14
N VAL A 27 -7.89 -8.59 7.76
CA VAL A 27 -7.90 -7.76 6.56
C VAL A 27 -6.54 -7.81 5.88
N ALA A 28 -6.51 -7.99 4.58
CA ALA A 28 -5.28 -7.89 3.80
C ALA A 28 -4.71 -6.46 3.84
N LYS A 29 -3.38 -6.30 3.94
CA LYS A 29 -2.71 -4.99 4.00
C LYS A 29 -3.20 -4.01 2.92
N PRO A 30 -3.38 -4.38 1.64
CA PRO A 30 -3.88 -3.47 0.62
C PRO A 30 -5.29 -2.90 0.87
N ALA A 31 -6.09 -3.56 1.72
CA ALA A 31 -7.43 -3.09 2.07
C ALA A 31 -7.48 -2.16 3.30
N ILE A 32 -6.34 -1.85 3.93
CA ILE A 32 -6.28 -0.92 5.06
C ILE A 32 -6.65 0.50 4.61
N PRO A 33 -7.50 1.22 5.38
CA PRO A 33 -7.84 2.61 5.12
C PRO A 33 -6.62 3.54 5.17
N PHE A 34 -6.58 4.52 4.26
CA PHE A 34 -5.54 5.52 4.14
C PHE A 34 -6.10 6.88 3.71
N GLY A 35 -5.54 7.98 4.23
CA GLY A 35 -5.81 9.33 3.74
C GLY A 35 -7.26 9.81 3.88
N GLY A 36 -7.99 9.35 4.90
CA GLY A 36 -9.35 9.76 5.22
C GLY A 36 -10.45 9.08 4.39
N LYS A 37 -10.16 8.65 3.18
CA LYS A 37 -11.17 8.21 2.21
C LYS A 37 -10.77 6.96 1.44
N TYR A 38 -9.48 6.71 1.25
CA TYR A 38 -8.91 5.69 0.38
C TYR A 38 -8.58 4.41 1.15
N ARG A 39 -8.22 3.37 0.40
CA ARG A 39 -7.46 2.21 0.86
C ARG A 39 -6.13 2.16 0.10
N ILE A 40 -5.14 1.45 0.63
CA ILE A 40 -3.81 1.38 0.01
C ILE A 40 -3.88 0.93 -1.45
N ILE A 41 -4.74 -0.05 -1.76
CA ILE A 41 -4.94 -0.61 -3.12
C ILE A 41 -5.41 0.43 -4.14
N ASP A 42 -6.04 1.53 -3.71
CA ASP A 42 -6.56 2.56 -4.62
C ASP A 42 -5.45 3.27 -5.39
N PHE A 43 -4.28 3.39 -4.81
CA PHE A 43 -3.14 4.06 -5.42
C PHE A 43 -2.63 3.31 -6.65
N PRO A 44 -2.19 2.03 -6.57
CA PRO A 44 -1.72 1.31 -7.75
C PRO A 44 -2.82 1.09 -8.79
N LEU A 45 -4.10 0.88 -8.40
CA LEU A 45 -5.20 0.77 -9.36
C LEU A 45 -5.44 2.10 -10.09
N SER A 46 -5.43 3.22 -9.38
CA SER A 46 -5.58 4.55 -9.98
C SER A 46 -4.41 4.91 -10.87
N ASN A 47 -3.18 4.59 -10.46
CA ASN A 47 -2.01 4.78 -11.30
C ASN A 47 -2.10 3.97 -12.60
N CYS A 48 -2.59 2.70 -12.56
CA CYS A 48 -2.82 1.91 -13.77
C CYS A 48 -3.76 2.63 -14.75
N VAL A 49 -4.92 3.08 -14.27
CA VAL A 49 -5.92 3.74 -15.10
C VAL A 49 -5.43 5.05 -15.65
N ASN A 50 -4.82 5.89 -14.82
CA ASN A 50 -4.26 7.16 -15.23
C ASN A 50 -3.12 7.00 -16.26
N SER A 51 -2.38 5.90 -16.19
CA SER A 51 -1.33 5.50 -17.17
C SER A 51 -1.90 4.80 -18.41
N GLY A 52 -3.22 4.68 -18.58
CA GLY A 52 -3.86 4.02 -19.71
C GLY A 52 -3.76 2.49 -19.71
N ILE A 53 -3.39 1.87 -18.59
CA ILE A 53 -3.35 0.40 -18.42
C ILE A 53 -4.73 -0.05 -17.95
N ASP A 54 -5.43 -0.78 -18.80
CA ASP A 54 -6.82 -1.17 -18.62
C ASP A 54 -7.02 -2.65 -18.27
N THR A 55 -5.95 -3.41 -18.12
CA THR A 55 -5.98 -4.84 -17.81
C THR A 55 -5.10 -5.11 -16.59
N VAL A 56 -5.74 -5.44 -15.46
CA VAL A 56 -5.06 -5.60 -14.18
C VAL A 56 -5.44 -6.92 -13.52
N GLY A 57 -4.47 -7.78 -13.28
CA GLY A 57 -4.61 -8.97 -12.44
C GLY A 57 -4.21 -8.67 -11.00
N VAL A 58 -5.12 -8.82 -10.04
CA VAL A 58 -4.84 -8.62 -8.60
C VAL A 58 -4.67 -9.98 -7.94
N LEU A 59 -3.45 -10.27 -7.51
CA LEU A 59 -3.09 -11.55 -6.89
C LEU A 59 -3.33 -11.49 -5.39
N THR A 60 -4.39 -12.14 -4.92
CA THR A 60 -4.81 -12.15 -3.51
C THR A 60 -4.53 -13.51 -2.86
N GLN A 61 -4.18 -13.52 -1.59
CA GLN A 61 -3.91 -14.78 -0.87
C GLN A 61 -4.41 -14.76 0.58
N TYR A 62 -3.88 -13.87 1.42
CA TYR A 62 -4.25 -13.78 2.83
C TYR A 62 -5.45 -12.84 3.03
N GLN A 63 -6.43 -13.29 3.85
CA GLN A 63 -7.62 -12.50 4.20
C GLN A 63 -8.28 -11.78 3.00
N PRO A 64 -8.60 -12.51 1.91
CA PRO A 64 -8.96 -11.86 0.64
C PRO A 64 -10.37 -11.27 0.63
N LEU A 65 -11.25 -11.67 1.56
CA LEU A 65 -12.69 -11.38 1.48
C LEU A 65 -12.97 -9.88 1.39
N VAL A 66 -12.47 -9.09 2.36
CA VAL A 66 -12.68 -7.64 2.40
C VAL A 66 -12.08 -6.94 1.20
N LEU A 67 -10.87 -7.36 0.77
CA LEU A 67 -10.22 -6.79 -0.40
C LEU A 67 -10.99 -7.11 -1.70
N ASN A 68 -11.43 -8.35 -1.87
CA ASN A 68 -12.19 -8.78 -3.05
C ASN A 68 -13.54 -8.05 -3.14
N ASP A 69 -14.26 -7.94 -2.00
CA ASP A 69 -15.51 -7.18 -1.93
C ASP A 69 -15.29 -5.71 -2.25
N TYR A 70 -14.18 -5.12 -1.76
CA TYR A 70 -13.86 -3.73 -2.02
C TYR A 70 -13.57 -3.45 -3.49
N ILE A 71 -12.76 -4.29 -4.13
CA ILE A 71 -12.44 -4.16 -5.57
C ILE A 71 -13.69 -4.40 -6.41
N GLY A 72 -14.47 -5.45 -6.09
CA GLY A 72 -15.67 -5.82 -6.81
C GLY A 72 -15.41 -6.01 -8.30
N SER A 73 -16.19 -5.34 -9.15
CA SER A 73 -16.01 -5.35 -10.61
C SER A 73 -14.93 -4.35 -11.12
N GLY A 74 -14.41 -3.50 -10.24
CA GLY A 74 -13.46 -2.44 -10.65
C GLY A 74 -14.10 -1.14 -11.11
N GLN A 75 -15.42 -0.99 -10.97
CA GLN A 75 -16.16 0.19 -11.43
C GLN A 75 -15.64 1.53 -10.90
N PRO A 76 -15.20 1.67 -9.64
CA PRO A 76 -14.65 2.93 -9.14
C PRO A 76 -13.42 3.43 -9.93
N TRP A 77 -12.65 2.52 -10.51
CA TRP A 77 -11.43 2.80 -11.29
C TRP A 77 -11.65 2.69 -12.80
N ASP A 78 -12.89 2.62 -13.31
CA ASP A 78 -13.17 2.38 -14.73
C ASP A 78 -12.50 1.09 -15.27
N LEU A 79 -12.42 0.06 -14.42
CA LEU A 79 -11.85 -1.25 -14.72
C LEU A 79 -12.91 -2.36 -14.83
N ASP A 80 -14.19 -2.04 -14.99
CA ASP A 80 -15.30 -2.97 -15.25
C ASP A 80 -15.57 -3.16 -16.74
N ARG A 81 -14.50 -3.44 -17.51
CA ARG A 81 -14.52 -3.46 -18.97
C ARG A 81 -14.88 -4.83 -19.56
N MET A 82 -15.48 -4.86 -20.74
CA MET A 82 -15.77 -6.11 -21.46
C MET A 82 -14.48 -6.83 -21.92
N ASN A 83 -13.44 -6.06 -22.28
CA ASN A 83 -12.14 -6.58 -22.68
C ASN A 83 -11.10 -5.89 -21.80
N GLY A 84 -10.33 -6.67 -21.05
CA GLY A 84 -9.46 -6.14 -20.00
C GLY A 84 -10.21 -6.03 -18.67
N GLY A 85 -9.98 -4.93 -17.93
CA GLY A 85 -10.56 -4.69 -16.60
C GLY A 85 -9.75 -5.31 -15.47
N VAL A 86 -10.30 -5.23 -14.24
CA VAL A 86 -9.65 -5.84 -13.08
C VAL A 86 -10.12 -7.29 -12.89
N HIS A 87 -9.17 -8.17 -12.62
CA HIS A 87 -9.40 -9.58 -12.35
C HIS A 87 -8.78 -9.98 -11.02
N ILE A 88 -9.57 -10.55 -10.13
CA ILE A 88 -9.06 -11.11 -8.87
C ILE A 88 -8.51 -12.51 -9.18
N LEU A 89 -7.25 -12.73 -8.83
CA LEU A 89 -6.51 -13.95 -9.10
C LEU A 89 -6.06 -14.59 -7.76
N PRO A 90 -6.92 -15.38 -7.12
CA PRO A 90 -6.51 -16.16 -5.94
C PRO A 90 -5.72 -17.39 -6.38
N PRO A 91 -4.88 -17.98 -5.51
CA PRO A 91 -4.31 -19.29 -5.76
C PRO A 91 -5.43 -20.33 -5.94
N TYR A 92 -5.24 -21.28 -6.85
CA TYR A 92 -6.25 -22.27 -7.16
C TYR A 92 -5.69 -23.68 -7.18
N GLN A 93 -6.56 -24.65 -6.91
CA GLN A 93 -6.19 -26.06 -6.92
C GLN A 93 -5.96 -26.55 -8.36
N GLN A 94 -4.76 -27.09 -8.62
CA GLN A 94 -4.47 -27.83 -9.82
C GLN A 94 -4.71 -29.34 -9.61
N ILE A 95 -4.80 -30.14 -10.71
CA ILE A 95 -5.05 -31.59 -10.64
C ILE A 95 -4.01 -32.33 -9.76
N LYS A 96 -2.84 -31.80 -9.58
CA LYS A 96 -1.72 -32.39 -8.80
C LYS A 96 -1.51 -31.81 -7.40
N GLY A 97 -2.39 -30.94 -6.90
CA GLY A 97 -2.27 -30.37 -5.56
C GLY A 97 -2.79 -28.94 -5.45
N THR A 98 -2.92 -28.45 -4.22
CA THR A 98 -3.24 -27.05 -3.90
C THR A 98 -1.94 -26.40 -3.47
N ASP A 99 -1.44 -25.45 -4.23
CA ASP A 99 -0.28 -24.69 -3.81
C ASP A 99 -0.66 -23.22 -3.61
N TRP A 100 -0.50 -22.74 -2.38
CA TRP A 100 -0.45 -21.32 -2.11
C TRP A 100 0.68 -20.68 -2.93
N TYR A 101 0.59 -19.37 -3.18
CA TYR A 101 1.72 -18.66 -3.78
C TYR A 101 2.94 -18.77 -2.85
N LYS A 102 3.99 -19.42 -3.33
CA LYS A 102 5.22 -19.67 -2.55
C LYS A 102 6.07 -18.41 -2.40
N GLY A 103 5.94 -17.48 -3.36
CA GLY A 103 6.65 -16.22 -3.40
C GLY A 103 6.10 -15.33 -4.50
N THR A 104 6.69 -14.15 -4.67
CA THR A 104 6.23 -13.13 -5.61
C THR A 104 6.32 -13.59 -7.07
N ALA A 105 7.39 -14.30 -7.45
CA ALA A 105 7.57 -14.86 -8.80
C ALA A 105 6.63 -16.03 -9.06
N ASN A 106 6.43 -16.93 -8.08
CA ASN A 106 5.48 -18.05 -8.21
C ASN A 106 4.05 -17.57 -8.39
N ALA A 107 3.65 -16.45 -7.76
CA ALA A 107 2.33 -15.87 -7.95
C ALA A 107 2.09 -15.48 -9.42
N ILE A 108 3.09 -14.92 -10.10
CA ILE A 108 3.00 -14.61 -11.52
C ILE A 108 3.05 -15.88 -12.37
N TYR A 109 3.93 -16.84 -12.03
CA TYR A 109 4.02 -18.13 -12.72
C TYR A 109 2.68 -18.86 -12.76
N GLN A 110 1.97 -18.97 -11.65
CA GLN A 110 0.66 -19.63 -11.59
C GLN A 110 -0.39 -18.94 -12.47
N ASN A 111 -0.19 -17.66 -12.82
CA ASN A 111 -1.11 -16.86 -13.61
C ASN A 111 -0.62 -16.56 -15.04
N ILE A 112 0.36 -17.32 -15.58
CA ILE A 112 0.84 -17.20 -16.95
C ILE A 112 -0.32 -17.28 -17.95
N SER A 113 -1.26 -18.21 -17.75
CA SER A 113 -2.42 -18.40 -18.64
C SER A 113 -3.36 -17.18 -18.67
N PHE A 114 -3.43 -16.41 -17.60
CA PHE A 114 -4.17 -15.14 -17.56
C PHE A 114 -3.49 -14.12 -18.47
N ILE A 115 -2.17 -13.92 -18.31
CA ILE A 115 -1.40 -12.96 -19.10
C ILE A 115 -1.45 -13.31 -20.58
N GLU A 116 -1.32 -14.59 -20.92
CA GLU A 116 -1.32 -15.07 -22.32
C GLU A 116 -2.64 -14.81 -23.07
N ARG A 117 -3.78 -14.66 -22.38
CA ARG A 117 -5.06 -14.29 -23.03
C ARG A 117 -4.96 -12.95 -23.75
N TYR A 118 -4.14 -12.05 -23.27
CA TYR A 118 -3.99 -10.69 -23.80
C TYR A 118 -2.80 -10.57 -24.74
N ASN A 119 -1.89 -11.56 -24.76
CA ASN A 119 -0.66 -11.59 -25.57
C ASN A 119 0.08 -10.24 -25.54
N PRO A 120 0.40 -9.70 -24.33
CA PRO A 120 1.01 -8.40 -24.19
C PRO A 120 2.47 -8.40 -24.66
N GLU A 121 3.00 -7.23 -24.95
CA GLU A 121 4.43 -7.04 -25.15
C GLU A 121 5.15 -6.93 -23.81
N TYR A 122 4.56 -6.18 -22.88
CA TYR A 122 5.11 -5.91 -21.56
C TYR A 122 4.20 -6.42 -20.45
N VAL A 123 4.80 -6.76 -19.32
CA VAL A 123 4.10 -7.02 -18.06
C VAL A 123 4.64 -6.07 -17.01
N LEU A 124 3.74 -5.35 -16.36
CA LEU A 124 4.03 -4.47 -15.24
C LEU A 124 3.71 -5.21 -13.94
N ILE A 125 4.72 -5.43 -13.11
CA ILE A 125 4.56 -6.03 -11.78
C ILE A 125 4.53 -4.92 -10.76
N LEU A 126 3.52 -4.93 -9.90
CA LEU A 126 3.26 -3.90 -8.88
C LEU A 126 3.15 -4.50 -7.49
N SER A 127 3.69 -3.80 -6.49
CA SER A 127 3.36 -4.06 -5.09
C SER A 127 2.07 -3.33 -4.72
N GLY A 128 1.16 -4.03 -4.05
CA GLY A 128 -0.16 -3.51 -3.64
C GLY A 128 -0.17 -2.84 -2.26
N ASP A 129 0.98 -2.49 -1.71
CA ASP A 129 1.14 -2.11 -0.31
C ASP A 129 1.90 -0.79 -0.08
N HIS A 130 2.07 0.02 -1.12
CA HIS A 130 2.75 1.32 -1.07
C HIS A 130 1.82 2.48 -1.43
N ILE A 131 2.14 3.66 -0.91
CA ILE A 131 1.45 4.92 -1.20
C ILE A 131 2.34 5.77 -2.11
N TYR A 132 1.86 6.06 -3.32
CA TYR A 132 2.57 6.87 -4.32
C TYR A 132 1.67 7.23 -5.49
N LYS A 133 2.05 8.27 -6.26
CA LYS A 133 1.47 8.63 -7.55
C LYS A 133 2.55 8.47 -8.62
N MET A 134 2.30 7.69 -9.65
CA MET A 134 3.29 7.41 -10.70
C MET A 134 2.62 7.15 -12.04
N ASP A 135 3.13 7.78 -13.10
CA ASP A 135 2.78 7.43 -14.47
C ASP A 135 3.62 6.25 -14.95
N TYR A 136 2.96 5.10 -15.06
CA TYR A 136 3.61 3.89 -15.57
C TYR A 136 3.86 3.94 -17.08
N ALA A 137 3.14 4.79 -17.83
CA ALA A 137 3.37 4.94 -19.26
C ALA A 137 4.79 5.49 -19.54
N GLU A 138 5.25 6.46 -18.73
CA GLU A 138 6.62 6.98 -18.83
C GLU A 138 7.68 5.92 -18.56
N MET A 139 7.44 5.06 -17.56
CA MET A 139 8.35 3.95 -17.25
C MET A 139 8.37 2.90 -18.36
N ILE A 140 7.21 2.60 -18.98
CA ILE A 140 7.12 1.67 -20.11
C ILE A 140 7.80 2.25 -21.34
N GLU A 141 7.64 3.54 -21.62
CA GLU A 141 8.36 4.23 -22.70
C GLU A 141 9.87 4.22 -22.46
N TYR A 142 10.31 4.48 -21.23
CA TYR A 142 11.72 4.37 -20.85
C TYR A 142 12.25 2.96 -21.10
N HIS A 143 11.51 1.92 -20.71
CA HIS A 143 11.84 0.52 -20.95
C HIS A 143 12.02 0.23 -22.44
N ALA A 144 11.08 0.65 -23.27
CA ALA A 144 11.12 0.48 -24.72
C ALA A 144 12.30 1.20 -25.37
N ASN A 145 12.56 2.46 -24.98
CA ASN A 145 13.63 3.29 -25.54
C ASN A 145 15.04 2.73 -25.23
N HIS A 146 15.21 2.06 -24.08
CA HIS A 146 16.46 1.39 -23.71
C HIS A 146 16.53 -0.03 -24.26
N ASN A 147 15.50 -0.52 -24.98
CA ASN A 147 15.36 -1.93 -25.35
C ASN A 147 15.65 -2.85 -24.17
N ALA A 148 15.17 -2.51 -22.98
CA ALA A 148 15.44 -3.24 -21.76
C ALA A 148 14.74 -4.61 -21.74
N ASP A 149 15.30 -5.60 -21.05
CA ASP A 149 14.64 -6.87 -20.75
C ASP A 149 13.85 -6.77 -19.42
N CYS A 150 14.36 -5.92 -18.52
CA CYS A 150 13.70 -5.54 -17.27
C CYS A 150 14.03 -4.09 -16.93
N THR A 151 13.03 -3.33 -16.48
CA THR A 151 13.22 -2.00 -15.88
C THR A 151 12.64 -2.01 -14.46
N ILE A 152 13.38 -1.45 -13.51
CA ILE A 152 13.06 -1.46 -12.09
C ILE A 152 12.93 -0.01 -11.63
N ALA A 153 11.75 0.37 -11.11
CA ALA A 153 11.60 1.68 -10.51
C ALA A 153 12.41 1.77 -9.21
N VAL A 154 13.19 2.82 -9.07
CA VAL A 154 14.07 3.07 -7.93
C VAL A 154 13.85 4.46 -7.35
N LEU A 155 13.99 4.56 -6.03
CA LEU A 155 13.99 5.81 -5.28
C LEU A 155 15.29 5.90 -4.49
N GLU A 156 15.88 7.09 -4.40
CA GLU A 156 17.00 7.32 -3.49
C GLU A 156 16.48 7.50 -2.06
N VAL A 157 16.92 6.64 -1.16
CA VAL A 157 16.58 6.69 0.26
C VAL A 157 17.78 7.07 1.10
N PRO A 158 17.62 7.56 2.35
CA PRO A 158 18.73 7.69 3.29
C PRO A 158 19.48 6.35 3.45
N PHE A 159 20.81 6.39 3.55
CA PHE A 159 21.61 5.16 3.65
C PHE A 159 21.25 4.30 4.86
N GLU A 160 20.76 4.92 5.92
CA GLU A 160 20.29 4.24 7.15
C GLU A 160 19.05 3.37 6.90
N GLU A 161 18.24 3.73 5.90
CA GLU A 161 17.03 3.00 5.52
C GLU A 161 17.30 1.95 4.43
N ALA A 162 18.35 2.11 3.66
CA ALA A 162 18.68 1.24 2.52
C ALA A 162 18.71 -0.27 2.86
N PRO A 163 19.18 -0.73 4.04
CA PRO A 163 19.16 -2.15 4.41
C PRO A 163 17.76 -2.80 4.47
N ARG A 164 16.69 -2.00 4.40
CA ARG A 164 15.32 -2.51 4.42
C ARG A 164 14.82 -2.93 3.03
N PHE A 165 15.51 -2.53 1.97
CA PHE A 165 15.08 -2.64 0.58
C PHE A 165 16.04 -3.47 -0.26
N GLY A 166 15.57 -3.90 -1.43
CA GLY A 166 16.44 -4.35 -2.50
C GLY A 166 17.18 -3.16 -3.11
N ILE A 167 18.51 -3.23 -3.19
CA ILE A 167 19.35 -2.11 -3.62
C ILE A 167 19.93 -2.35 -5.00
N MET A 168 19.80 -1.33 -5.87
CA MET A 168 20.36 -1.34 -7.23
C MET A 168 21.74 -0.67 -7.23
N ASN A 169 22.74 -1.38 -7.78
CA ASN A 169 24.02 -0.82 -8.13
C ASN A 169 24.06 -0.60 -9.65
N THR A 170 24.19 0.65 -10.08
CA THR A 170 24.03 1.06 -11.49
C THR A 170 25.28 1.77 -12.02
N ASN A 171 25.47 1.68 -13.33
CA ASN A 171 26.36 2.57 -14.06
C ASN A 171 25.74 3.97 -14.25
N ASP A 172 26.50 4.91 -14.83
CA ASP A 172 26.05 6.30 -15.06
C ASP A 172 24.85 6.40 -16.01
N ASP A 173 24.64 5.42 -16.87
CA ASP A 173 23.50 5.31 -17.79
C ASP A 173 22.26 4.63 -17.17
N ASN A 174 22.30 4.39 -15.87
CA ASN A 174 21.28 3.64 -15.10
C ASN A 174 21.17 2.14 -15.48
N SER A 175 22.08 1.58 -16.30
CA SER A 175 22.14 0.13 -16.45
C SER A 175 22.53 -0.54 -15.13
N VAL A 176 21.79 -1.59 -14.74
CA VAL A 176 22.01 -2.30 -13.48
C VAL A 176 23.06 -3.38 -13.67
N TYR A 177 24.13 -3.36 -12.87
CA TYR A 177 25.15 -4.40 -12.90
C TYR A 177 25.08 -5.34 -11.66
N GLU A 178 24.41 -4.93 -10.59
CA GLU A 178 24.26 -5.73 -9.37
C GLU A 178 22.97 -5.37 -8.65
N PHE A 179 22.30 -6.37 -8.08
CA PHE A 179 21.16 -6.24 -7.20
C PHE A 179 21.45 -6.94 -5.87
N GLU A 180 21.20 -6.26 -4.77
CA GLU A 180 21.42 -6.77 -3.41
C GLU A 180 20.10 -6.75 -2.63
N GLU A 181 19.57 -7.90 -2.26
CA GLU A 181 18.32 -7.98 -1.47
C GLU A 181 18.63 -7.74 0.00
N LYS A 182 18.18 -6.60 0.52
CA LYS A 182 18.32 -6.18 1.92
C LYS A 182 19.74 -6.31 2.48
N PRO A 183 20.73 -5.71 1.83
CA PRO A 183 22.13 -5.84 2.25
C PRO A 183 22.35 -5.12 3.59
N PRO A 184 23.08 -5.75 4.55
CA PRO A 184 23.39 -5.08 5.83
C PRO A 184 24.32 -3.86 5.66
N HIS A 185 25.09 -3.80 4.57
CA HIS A 185 26.00 -2.72 4.22
C HIS A 185 25.84 -2.37 2.75
N PRO A 186 24.82 -1.57 2.38
CA PRO A 186 24.51 -1.25 1.00
C PRO A 186 25.61 -0.40 0.34
N LYS A 187 25.93 -0.71 -0.91
CA LYS A 187 26.89 0.07 -1.72
C LYS A 187 26.26 1.31 -2.36
N SER A 188 24.94 1.30 -2.50
CA SER A 188 24.12 2.36 -3.09
C SER A 188 22.89 2.60 -2.22
N ASN A 189 22.23 3.73 -2.44
CA ASN A 189 20.96 4.07 -1.80
C ASN A 189 19.77 4.06 -2.76
N LYS A 190 19.96 3.50 -3.98
CA LYS A 190 18.88 3.33 -4.96
C LYS A 190 18.04 2.12 -4.58
N ALA A 191 16.98 2.36 -3.83
CA ALA A 191 16.07 1.33 -3.34
C ALA A 191 15.02 0.95 -4.40
N SER A 192 14.80 -0.35 -4.59
CA SER A 192 13.71 -0.86 -5.42
C SER A 192 12.35 -0.51 -4.81
N MET A 193 11.47 0.05 -5.62
CA MET A 193 10.09 0.32 -5.23
C MET A 193 9.18 -0.92 -5.34
N GLY A 194 9.70 -2.08 -5.76
CA GLY A 194 8.87 -3.25 -6.05
C GLY A 194 7.97 -3.09 -7.28
N ILE A 195 8.38 -2.22 -8.20
CA ILE A 195 7.68 -1.92 -9.45
C ILE A 195 8.61 -2.29 -10.59
N TYR A 196 8.16 -3.23 -11.46
CA TYR A 196 8.98 -3.78 -12.52
C TYR A 196 8.23 -3.80 -13.85
N VAL A 197 8.89 -3.39 -14.94
CA VAL A 197 8.44 -3.63 -16.32
C VAL A 197 9.32 -4.71 -16.94
N PHE A 198 8.69 -5.74 -17.48
CA PHE A 198 9.40 -6.84 -18.18
C PHE A 198 8.88 -7.02 -19.59
N ASN A 199 9.75 -7.40 -20.51
CA ASN A 199 9.35 -8.09 -21.73
C ASN A 199 8.67 -9.41 -21.36
N TRP A 200 7.41 -9.61 -21.80
CA TRP A 200 6.63 -10.78 -21.39
C TRP A 200 7.33 -12.11 -21.73
N LEU A 201 7.81 -12.25 -22.96
CA LEU A 201 8.45 -13.50 -23.39
C LEU A 201 9.72 -13.84 -22.58
N GLN A 202 10.47 -12.80 -22.17
CA GLN A 202 11.65 -13.00 -21.32
C GLN A 202 11.21 -13.41 -19.91
N LEU A 203 10.31 -12.66 -19.29
CA LEU A 203 9.81 -12.97 -17.96
C LEU A 203 9.25 -14.38 -17.86
N LYS A 204 8.40 -14.77 -18.83
CA LYS A 204 7.81 -16.11 -18.88
C LYS A 204 8.87 -17.23 -18.84
N LYS A 205 9.97 -17.06 -19.59
CA LYS A 205 11.07 -18.03 -19.60
C LYS A 205 11.66 -18.19 -18.19
N TYR A 206 12.03 -17.09 -17.54
CA TYR A 206 12.64 -17.13 -16.20
C TYR A 206 11.67 -17.67 -15.13
N LEU A 207 10.38 -17.36 -15.20
CA LEU A 207 9.37 -17.90 -14.29
C LEU A 207 9.26 -19.44 -14.40
N ILE A 208 9.31 -19.98 -15.63
CA ILE A 208 9.24 -21.44 -15.86
C ILE A 208 10.51 -22.13 -15.35
N GLU A 209 11.68 -21.54 -15.60
CA GLU A 209 12.97 -22.06 -15.15
C GLU A 209 13.09 -22.02 -13.63
N ASP A 210 12.62 -20.92 -13.01
CA ASP A 210 12.63 -20.73 -11.55
C ASP A 210 11.73 -21.74 -10.83
N GLU A 211 10.53 -22.01 -11.32
CA GLU A 211 9.60 -22.98 -10.74
C GLU A 211 10.17 -24.42 -10.76
N GLN A 212 11.05 -24.74 -11.74
CA GLN A 212 11.71 -26.03 -11.82
C GLN A 212 12.89 -26.17 -10.86
N ASN A 213 13.35 -25.08 -10.27
CA ASN A 213 14.44 -25.07 -9.31
C ASN A 213 13.94 -25.29 -7.88
N PRO A 214 14.17 -26.45 -7.24
CA PRO A 214 13.69 -26.75 -5.90
C PRO A 214 14.34 -25.89 -4.80
N GLU A 215 15.49 -25.25 -5.10
CA GLU A 215 16.21 -24.39 -4.16
C GLU A 215 15.78 -22.90 -4.28
N SER A 216 14.83 -22.61 -5.18
CA SER A 216 14.34 -21.22 -5.35
C SER A 216 13.40 -20.80 -4.24
N ASP A 217 13.56 -19.54 -3.78
CA ASP A 217 12.58 -18.86 -2.92
C ASP A 217 11.35 -18.38 -3.71
N ASN A 218 11.34 -18.55 -5.03
CA ASN A 218 10.32 -18.07 -5.95
C ASN A 218 10.05 -16.56 -5.82
N ASP A 219 11.10 -15.77 -5.69
CA ASP A 219 11.05 -14.34 -5.44
C ASP A 219 11.75 -13.54 -6.55
N PHE A 220 11.20 -12.35 -6.89
CA PHE A 220 11.79 -11.51 -7.93
C PHE A 220 13.19 -11.03 -7.55
N GLY A 221 13.36 -10.53 -6.33
CA GLY A 221 14.63 -9.96 -5.85
C GLY A 221 15.71 -11.01 -5.62
N LYS A 222 15.33 -12.18 -5.09
CA LYS A 222 16.28 -13.23 -4.76
C LYS A 222 16.63 -14.15 -5.93
N ASN A 223 15.71 -14.34 -6.87
CA ASN A 223 15.86 -15.38 -7.91
C ASN A 223 15.81 -14.81 -9.32
N ILE A 224 14.72 -14.15 -9.73
CA ILE A 224 14.49 -13.74 -11.12
C ILE A 224 15.50 -12.67 -11.57
N ILE A 225 15.61 -11.56 -10.80
CA ILE A 225 16.52 -10.44 -11.15
C ILE A 225 17.98 -10.90 -11.16
N PRO A 226 18.49 -11.62 -10.14
CA PRO A 226 19.85 -12.17 -10.17
C PRO A 226 20.11 -13.13 -11.33
N ALA A 227 19.14 -13.99 -11.68
CA ALA A 227 19.27 -14.90 -12.84
C ALA A 227 19.39 -14.12 -14.16
N MET A 228 18.57 -13.08 -14.34
CA MET A 228 18.66 -12.22 -15.52
C MET A 228 19.98 -11.46 -15.61
N LEU A 229 20.50 -10.96 -14.48
CA LEU A 229 21.83 -10.31 -14.42
C LEU A 229 22.95 -11.28 -14.77
N LYS A 230 22.91 -12.51 -14.25
CA LYS A 230 23.87 -13.56 -14.56
C LYS A 230 23.89 -13.91 -16.06
N ASP A 231 22.74 -13.89 -16.71
CA ASP A 231 22.58 -14.13 -18.14
C ASP A 231 22.86 -12.87 -18.98
N GLN A 232 23.40 -11.82 -18.37
CA GLN A 232 23.76 -10.56 -19.04
C GLN A 232 22.59 -9.90 -19.78
N LYS A 233 21.38 -10.01 -19.23
CA LYS A 233 20.20 -9.30 -19.74
C LYS A 233 20.32 -7.80 -19.47
N ARG A 234 19.62 -7.02 -20.29
CA ARG A 234 19.63 -5.55 -20.17
C ARG A 234 18.64 -5.12 -19.08
N LEU A 235 19.14 -4.85 -17.88
CA LEU A 235 18.37 -4.33 -16.78
C LEU A 235 18.70 -2.86 -16.57
N PHE A 236 17.65 -2.04 -16.36
CA PHE A 236 17.79 -0.60 -16.12
C PHE A 236 17.03 -0.18 -14.87
N ALA A 237 17.60 0.77 -14.14
CA ALA A 237 16.93 1.46 -13.06
C ALA A 237 16.19 2.68 -13.65
N TYR A 238 14.89 2.80 -13.34
CA TYR A 238 14.09 3.99 -13.65
C TYR A 238 14.03 4.88 -12.42
N PRO A 239 14.72 6.03 -12.40
CA PRO A 239 14.68 6.96 -11.27
C PRO A 239 13.27 7.54 -11.12
N PHE A 240 12.62 7.31 -9.98
CA PHE A 240 11.34 7.90 -9.65
C PHE A 240 11.54 9.16 -8.81
N GLU A 241 10.85 10.22 -9.20
CA GLU A 241 10.77 11.47 -8.46
C GLU A 241 9.34 11.66 -7.95
N GLY A 242 9.16 11.79 -6.65
CA GLY A 242 7.84 11.99 -6.05
C GLY A 242 7.72 11.37 -4.66
N TYR A 243 6.50 11.46 -4.11
CA TYR A 243 6.21 10.82 -2.84
C TYR A 243 6.05 9.31 -3.01
N TRP A 244 6.77 8.55 -2.22
CA TRP A 244 6.62 7.11 -2.08
C TRP A 244 6.85 6.69 -0.63
N LYS A 245 5.98 5.82 -0.10
CA LYS A 245 6.11 5.30 1.26
C LYS A 245 5.62 3.86 1.37
N ASP A 246 6.48 2.97 1.86
CA ASP A 246 6.07 1.64 2.33
C ASP A 246 5.37 1.78 3.69
N VAL A 247 4.06 1.57 3.72
CA VAL A 247 3.24 1.63 4.93
C VAL A 247 3.14 0.25 5.63
N GLY A 248 4.27 -0.43 5.75
CA GLY A 248 4.37 -1.79 6.28
C GLY A 248 4.50 -1.91 7.79
N THR A 249 4.61 -0.81 8.53
CA THR A 249 4.65 -0.77 9.99
C THR A 249 3.63 0.24 10.53
N ILE A 250 3.29 0.14 11.80
CA ILE A 250 2.35 1.08 12.46
C ILE A 250 2.87 2.52 12.32
N ASP A 251 4.14 2.74 12.61
CA ASP A 251 4.74 4.08 12.55
C ASP A 251 4.71 4.62 11.11
N SER A 252 5.10 3.82 10.11
CA SER A 252 5.08 4.27 8.72
C SER A 252 3.67 4.52 8.18
N LEU A 253 2.66 3.77 8.64
CA LEU A 253 1.26 4.00 8.30
C LEU A 253 0.74 5.29 8.96
N TRP A 254 1.08 5.52 10.22
CA TRP A 254 0.73 6.75 10.92
C TRP A 254 1.41 7.96 10.27
N ASP A 255 2.72 7.92 10.07
CA ASP A 255 3.50 8.96 9.41
C ASP A 255 2.93 9.33 8.03
N ALA A 256 2.62 8.32 7.20
CA ALA A 256 2.08 8.56 5.87
C ALA A 256 0.71 9.27 5.90
N ASN A 257 -0.11 9.01 6.91
CA ASN A 257 -1.36 9.77 7.11
C ASN A 257 -1.10 11.19 7.61
N MET A 258 -0.11 11.40 8.48
CA MET A 258 0.28 12.74 8.94
C MET A 258 0.95 13.55 7.83
N ASP A 259 1.68 12.92 6.93
CA ASP A 259 2.31 13.56 5.76
C ASP A 259 1.27 14.32 4.90
N ILE A 260 0.03 13.84 4.81
CA ILE A 260 -1.07 14.50 4.06
C ILE A 260 -1.40 15.88 4.65
N LEU A 261 -1.19 16.07 5.95
CA LEU A 261 -1.47 17.33 6.65
C LEU A 261 -0.32 18.34 6.48
N ASN A 262 0.81 17.93 5.93
CA ASN A 262 1.99 18.75 5.75
C ASN A 262 2.08 19.30 4.32
N PRO A 263 1.84 20.60 4.08
CA PRO A 263 1.85 21.18 2.74
C PRO A 263 3.22 21.19 2.04
N LYS A 264 4.29 20.77 2.73
CA LYS A 264 5.64 20.64 2.15
C LYS A 264 5.87 19.26 1.55
N ILE A 265 5.02 18.30 1.84
CA ILE A 265 5.13 16.93 1.31
C ILE A 265 4.40 16.85 -0.03
N PRO A 266 5.02 16.31 -1.09
CA PRO A 266 4.45 16.30 -2.43
C PRO A 266 3.42 15.17 -2.64
N LEU A 267 2.53 14.91 -1.67
CA LEU A 267 1.41 14.00 -1.78
C LEU A 267 0.10 14.79 -1.92
N GLU A 268 -0.16 15.31 -3.10
CA GLU A 268 -1.38 16.05 -3.41
C GLU A 268 -2.52 15.07 -3.77
N LEU A 269 -3.47 14.87 -2.86
CA LEU A 269 -4.63 14.00 -3.08
C LEU A 269 -5.79 14.69 -3.80
N ASP A 270 -5.78 16.01 -3.89
CA ASP A 270 -6.75 16.85 -4.58
C ASP A 270 -6.33 17.27 -6.00
N ASP A 271 -5.19 16.75 -6.50
CA ASP A 271 -4.73 17.01 -7.86
C ASP A 271 -5.77 16.54 -8.91
N PRO A 272 -6.36 17.48 -9.68
CA PRO A 272 -7.38 17.14 -10.66
C PRO A 272 -6.83 16.40 -11.89
N THR A 273 -5.52 16.47 -12.12
CA THR A 273 -4.86 15.85 -13.29
C THR A 273 -4.44 14.42 -13.04
N TRP A 274 -4.22 14.05 -11.78
CA TRP A 274 -3.86 12.69 -11.37
C TRP A 274 -4.69 12.25 -10.17
N LYS A 275 -5.96 11.92 -10.42
CA LYS A 275 -6.90 11.53 -9.37
C LYS A 275 -6.61 10.14 -8.82
N ILE A 276 -6.71 9.99 -7.51
CA ILE A 276 -6.82 8.70 -6.87
C ILE A 276 -8.31 8.37 -6.72
N TYR A 277 -8.75 7.33 -7.42
CA TYR A 277 -10.12 6.83 -7.38
C TYR A 277 -10.28 5.88 -6.20
N ALA A 278 -11.47 5.82 -5.62
CA ALA A 278 -11.76 4.94 -4.50
C ALA A 278 -13.23 4.51 -4.54
N ARG A 279 -13.53 3.36 -3.98
CA ARG A 279 -14.91 2.97 -3.70
C ARG A 279 -15.39 3.74 -2.48
N THR A 280 -16.27 4.71 -2.70
CA THR A 280 -16.85 5.52 -1.62
C THR A 280 -18.23 5.03 -1.25
N GLN A 281 -18.53 5.01 0.06
CA GLN A 281 -19.90 4.84 0.55
C GLN A 281 -20.63 6.19 0.47
N ALA A 282 -21.96 6.14 0.29
CA ALA A 282 -22.77 7.34 0.30
C ALA A 282 -22.98 7.82 1.76
N TYR A 283 -22.15 8.75 2.19
CA TYR A 283 -22.31 9.44 3.47
C TYR A 283 -22.91 10.83 3.27
N PRO A 284 -23.64 11.39 4.28
CA PRO A 284 -24.01 12.80 4.28
C PRO A 284 -22.76 13.68 4.39
N PRO A 285 -22.86 14.99 4.11
CA PRO A 285 -21.76 15.91 4.42
C PRO A 285 -21.34 15.81 5.90
N HIS A 286 -20.05 16.07 6.18
CA HIS A 286 -19.60 16.14 7.56
C HIS A 286 -20.25 17.35 8.29
N PHE A 287 -20.42 17.22 9.60
CA PHE A 287 -21.01 18.27 10.44
C PHE A 287 -20.08 18.63 11.59
N VAL A 288 -19.67 19.89 11.62
CA VAL A 288 -18.83 20.46 12.70
C VAL A 288 -19.71 21.41 13.53
N THR A 289 -19.82 21.15 14.82
CA THR A 289 -20.64 21.98 15.73
C THR A 289 -19.99 23.34 15.99
N ARG A 290 -20.77 24.30 16.46
CA ARG A 290 -20.30 25.67 16.77
C ARG A 290 -19.16 25.70 17.80
N ASP A 291 -19.20 24.79 18.79
CA ASP A 291 -18.26 24.76 19.90
C ASP A 291 -17.03 23.87 19.62
N ALA A 292 -16.98 23.23 18.46
CA ALA A 292 -15.85 22.42 18.05
C ALA A 292 -14.63 23.31 17.71
N THR A 293 -13.44 22.76 17.92
CA THR A 293 -12.18 23.37 17.47
C THR A 293 -11.52 22.45 16.48
N VAL A 294 -11.19 22.95 15.30
CA VAL A 294 -10.51 22.19 14.24
C VAL A 294 -9.27 22.95 13.80
N GLN A 295 -8.12 22.32 13.89
CA GLN A 295 -6.84 22.86 13.46
C GLN A 295 -6.09 21.80 12.66
N ASN A 296 -5.60 22.16 11.46
CA ASN A 296 -4.77 21.32 10.58
C ASN A 296 -5.24 19.86 10.50
N SER A 297 -6.52 19.63 10.17
CA SER A 297 -7.11 18.30 10.20
C SER A 297 -7.92 18.00 8.95
N LEU A 298 -7.82 16.77 8.46
CA LEU A 298 -8.60 16.26 7.33
C LEU A 298 -9.88 15.59 7.87
N ILE A 299 -11.04 16.00 7.36
CA ILE A 299 -12.34 15.49 7.80
C ILE A 299 -13.11 14.99 6.59
N SER A 300 -13.40 13.70 6.54
CA SER A 300 -14.14 13.06 5.45
C SER A 300 -15.66 13.17 5.62
N GLU A 301 -16.40 12.70 4.61
CA GLU A 301 -17.86 12.68 4.57
C GLU A 301 -18.45 11.89 5.73
N GLY A 302 -19.62 12.31 6.22
CA GLY A 302 -20.33 11.64 7.31
C GLY A 302 -19.77 11.83 8.70
N CYS A 303 -18.67 12.56 8.85
CA CYS A 303 -18.11 12.82 10.18
C CYS A 303 -19.00 13.76 11.01
N PHE A 304 -19.10 13.49 12.30
CA PHE A 304 -19.69 14.39 13.30
C PHE A 304 -18.60 14.85 14.28
N VAL A 305 -18.36 16.16 14.34
CA VAL A 305 -17.31 16.75 15.17
C VAL A 305 -17.90 17.78 16.14
N ALA A 306 -17.91 17.46 17.42
CA ALA A 306 -18.30 18.34 18.52
C ALA A 306 -17.16 18.57 19.52
N GLY A 307 -16.03 17.91 19.36
CA GLY A 307 -14.83 18.00 20.18
C GLY A 307 -13.73 18.85 19.55
N LYS A 308 -12.49 18.56 19.93
CA LYS A 308 -11.29 19.26 19.48
C LYS A 308 -10.43 18.36 18.62
N LEU A 309 -10.09 18.82 17.42
CA LEU A 309 -9.20 18.16 16.47
C LEU A 309 -7.94 19.01 16.28
N LEU A 310 -6.77 18.37 16.40
CA LEU A 310 -5.45 18.99 16.25
C LEU A 310 -4.57 18.00 15.48
N ASP A 311 -4.18 18.34 14.26
CA ASP A 311 -3.35 17.48 13.43
C ASP A 311 -3.92 16.05 13.33
N ALA A 312 -5.18 15.92 12.89
CA ALA A 312 -5.91 14.66 12.88
C ALA A 312 -6.46 14.31 11.48
N VAL A 313 -6.50 13.01 11.16
CA VAL A 313 -7.13 12.47 9.95
C VAL A 313 -8.36 11.68 10.36
N LEU A 314 -9.56 12.19 10.00
CA LEU A 314 -10.84 11.54 10.23
C LEU A 314 -11.38 10.94 8.95
N PHE A 315 -11.61 9.63 8.97
CA PHE A 315 -12.24 8.88 7.91
C PHE A 315 -13.75 8.98 7.95
N SER A 316 -14.39 8.57 6.87
CA SER A 316 -15.84 8.67 6.69
C SER A 316 -16.62 8.05 7.84
N GLY A 317 -17.65 8.79 8.33
CA GLY A 317 -18.54 8.37 9.40
C GLY A 317 -17.94 8.42 10.82
N ALA A 318 -16.71 8.89 10.99
CA ALA A 318 -16.09 9.02 12.31
C ALA A 318 -16.83 10.07 13.17
N THR A 319 -16.92 9.80 14.47
CA THR A 319 -17.61 10.68 15.43
C THR A 319 -16.67 11.11 16.55
N VAL A 320 -16.63 12.43 16.83
CA VAL A 320 -15.89 13.01 17.95
C VAL A 320 -16.86 13.85 18.78
N GLU A 321 -17.22 13.34 19.98
CA GLU A 321 -18.22 13.94 20.83
C GLU A 321 -17.69 15.15 21.61
N LYS A 322 -18.61 15.89 22.29
CA LYS A 322 -18.31 17.11 23.02
C LYS A 322 -17.28 16.87 24.12
N GLY A 323 -16.27 17.74 24.18
CA GLY A 323 -15.20 17.67 25.16
C GLY A 323 -14.12 16.63 24.85
N ALA A 324 -14.31 15.79 23.84
CA ALA A 324 -13.26 14.89 23.38
C ALA A 324 -12.13 15.67 22.69
N VAL A 325 -10.91 15.17 22.78
CA VAL A 325 -9.71 15.73 22.16
C VAL A 325 -9.04 14.66 21.32
N VAL A 326 -8.85 14.93 20.04
CA VAL A 326 -8.07 14.07 19.12
C VAL A 326 -6.89 14.88 18.64
N ARG A 327 -5.68 14.33 18.81
CA ARG A 327 -4.43 15.01 18.45
C ARG A 327 -3.46 14.01 17.79
N ASP A 328 -2.75 14.43 16.73
CA ASP A 328 -1.72 13.64 16.07
C ASP A 328 -2.18 12.18 15.84
N SER A 329 -3.41 12.01 15.35
CA SER A 329 -4.07 10.70 15.34
C SER A 329 -4.90 10.46 14.09
N VAL A 330 -5.03 9.19 13.76
CA VAL A 330 -5.81 8.66 12.63
C VAL A 330 -7.05 7.96 13.17
N ILE A 331 -8.23 8.45 12.83
CA ILE A 331 -9.53 7.91 13.25
C ILE A 331 -10.20 7.29 12.02
N MET A 332 -10.17 5.96 11.94
CA MET A 332 -10.62 5.18 10.78
C MET A 332 -12.15 5.12 10.65
N PRO A 333 -12.71 4.57 9.54
CA PRO A 333 -14.12 4.63 9.23
C PRO A 333 -15.03 4.15 10.37
N GLY A 334 -16.07 4.94 10.67
CA GLY A 334 -17.08 4.59 11.67
C GLY A 334 -16.62 4.59 13.12
N ALA A 335 -15.36 4.88 13.42
CA ALA A 335 -14.85 4.91 14.77
C ALA A 335 -15.48 6.06 15.59
N LYS A 336 -15.69 5.82 16.87
CA LYS A 336 -16.37 6.76 17.77
C LYS A 336 -15.50 7.14 18.97
N ILE A 337 -15.29 8.44 19.17
CA ILE A 337 -14.61 9.01 20.32
C ILE A 337 -15.66 9.70 21.18
N GLU A 338 -16.01 9.11 22.32
CA GLU A 338 -17.05 9.60 23.19
C GLU A 338 -16.61 10.80 24.02
N ALA A 339 -17.59 11.43 24.69
CA ALA A 339 -17.42 12.69 25.39
C ALA A 339 -16.27 12.66 26.43
N GLY A 340 -15.41 13.68 26.40
CA GLY A 340 -14.29 13.84 27.32
C GLY A 340 -13.10 12.90 27.10
N ALA A 341 -13.17 11.97 26.15
CA ALA A 341 -12.04 11.09 25.84
C ALA A 341 -10.88 11.88 25.19
N VAL A 342 -9.65 11.45 25.45
CA VAL A 342 -8.42 12.03 24.87
C VAL A 342 -7.73 10.96 24.06
N VAL A 343 -7.49 11.24 22.78
CA VAL A 343 -6.78 10.35 21.86
C VAL A 343 -5.61 11.13 21.27
N GLN A 344 -4.40 10.61 21.45
CA GLN A 344 -3.19 11.27 20.96
C GLN A 344 -2.14 10.25 20.53
N TYR A 345 -1.48 10.53 19.41
CA TYR A 345 -0.49 9.65 18.78
C TYR A 345 -1.02 8.21 18.64
N ALA A 346 -2.16 8.09 17.96
CA ALA A 346 -2.87 6.81 17.86
C ALA A 346 -3.47 6.58 16.48
N ILE A 347 -3.63 5.29 16.14
CA ILE A 347 -4.50 4.80 15.08
C ILE A 347 -5.68 4.09 15.75
N VAL A 348 -6.87 4.64 15.59
CA VAL A 348 -8.13 4.03 16.03
C VAL A 348 -8.81 3.43 14.82
N ALA A 349 -8.86 2.09 14.76
CA ALA A 349 -9.31 1.35 13.57
C ALA A 349 -10.84 1.39 13.35
N GLU A 350 -11.30 0.79 12.27
CA GLU A 350 -12.70 0.79 11.80
C GLU A 350 -13.65 0.35 12.92
N ASN A 351 -14.74 1.14 13.14
CA ASN A 351 -15.81 0.92 14.14
C ASN A 351 -15.36 0.81 15.59
N ALA A 352 -14.11 1.09 15.93
CA ALA A 352 -13.66 1.07 17.31
C ALA A 352 -14.33 2.19 18.13
N ILE A 353 -14.58 1.93 19.41
CA ILE A 353 -15.25 2.86 20.31
C ILE A 353 -14.33 3.19 21.48
N ILE A 354 -14.00 4.46 21.63
CA ILE A 354 -13.29 4.99 22.77
C ILE A 354 -14.34 5.60 23.71
N LYS A 355 -14.58 4.95 24.82
CA LYS A 355 -15.62 5.35 25.80
C LYS A 355 -15.26 6.65 26.51
N LYS A 356 -16.26 7.23 27.19
CA LYS A 356 -16.15 8.50 27.90
C LYS A 356 -14.93 8.56 28.80
N ASN A 357 -14.25 9.72 28.78
CA ASN A 357 -13.10 10.03 29.63
C ASN A 357 -11.92 9.06 29.54
N ALA A 358 -11.90 8.14 28.58
CA ALA A 358 -10.72 7.29 28.32
C ALA A 358 -9.56 8.13 27.80
N VAL A 359 -8.33 7.74 28.12
CA VAL A 359 -7.11 8.41 27.70
C VAL A 359 -6.24 7.43 26.89
N ILE A 360 -6.03 7.72 25.62
CA ILE A 360 -5.28 6.89 24.69
C ILE A 360 -3.98 7.59 24.31
N GLY A 361 -2.85 6.89 24.52
CA GLY A 361 -1.53 7.38 24.17
C GLY A 361 -1.02 8.50 25.08
N GLY A 362 0.03 9.15 24.61
CA GLY A 362 0.71 10.25 25.33
C GLY A 362 1.67 10.95 24.39
N ARG A 363 2.05 12.17 24.73
CA ARG A 363 2.99 12.95 23.93
C ARG A 363 4.43 12.47 24.12
N PRO A 364 5.28 12.53 23.09
CA PRO A 364 6.69 12.15 23.24
C PRO A 364 7.41 12.98 24.31
N GLU A 365 7.06 14.28 24.44
CA GLU A 365 7.66 15.18 25.42
C GLU A 365 7.28 14.85 26.89
N GLU A 366 6.22 14.09 27.07
CA GLU A 366 5.71 13.66 28.39
C GLU A 366 6.28 12.28 28.79
N SER A 367 7.01 11.61 27.89
CA SER A 367 7.61 10.30 28.14
C SER A 367 8.99 10.44 28.78
N GLU A 368 9.20 9.72 29.89
CA GLU A 368 10.52 9.62 30.52
C GLU A 368 11.53 8.78 29.69
N ASP A 369 11.00 7.89 28.83
CA ASP A 369 11.78 7.00 27.97
C ASP A 369 11.19 6.95 26.57
N LEU A 370 11.91 7.50 25.58
CA LEU A 370 11.49 7.53 24.19
C LEU A 370 11.53 6.13 23.52
N GLU A 371 12.27 5.17 24.04
CA GLU A 371 12.27 3.80 23.52
C GLU A 371 10.97 3.05 23.86
N SER A 372 10.34 3.40 24.98
CA SER A 372 9.05 2.87 25.39
C SER A 372 7.87 3.61 24.77
N TRP A 373 8.09 4.78 24.18
CA TRP A 373 7.08 5.56 23.50
C TRP A 373 6.83 5.05 22.07
N GLY A 374 5.61 5.22 21.55
CA GLY A 374 5.24 4.87 20.18
C GLY A 374 3.75 5.04 19.95
N ILE A 375 3.33 4.86 18.71
CA ILE A 375 1.94 5.01 18.27
C ILE A 375 1.07 3.92 18.88
N VAL A 376 -0.04 4.33 19.51
CA VAL A 376 -1.05 3.41 20.01
C VAL A 376 -1.90 2.89 18.86
N THR A 377 -2.24 1.60 18.88
CA THR A 377 -3.13 1.00 17.88
C THR A 377 -4.33 0.36 18.57
N ILE A 378 -5.53 0.84 18.26
CA ILE A 378 -6.79 0.24 18.67
C ILE A 378 -7.36 -0.49 17.46
N GLY A 379 -7.52 -1.81 17.56
CA GLY A 379 -7.99 -2.67 16.48
C GLY A 379 -9.45 -2.47 16.09
N PRO A 380 -9.89 -3.04 14.95
CA PRO A 380 -11.26 -2.93 14.47
C PRO A 380 -12.27 -3.48 15.49
N ASP A 381 -13.44 -2.81 15.60
CA ASP A 381 -14.56 -3.19 16.46
C ASP A 381 -14.19 -3.30 17.97
N TYR A 382 -13.02 -2.82 18.37
CA TYR A 382 -12.57 -2.86 19.76
C TYR A 382 -13.22 -1.73 20.59
N ILE A 383 -13.54 -2.02 21.84
CA ILE A 383 -14.16 -1.05 22.76
C ILE A 383 -13.19 -0.80 23.91
N VAL A 384 -12.66 0.41 24.01
CA VAL A 384 -11.91 0.87 25.17
C VAL A 384 -12.90 1.33 26.24
N GLY A 385 -12.73 0.90 27.49
CA GLY A 385 -13.62 1.15 28.61
C GLY A 385 -13.68 2.63 29.04
N GLU A 386 -14.74 3.00 29.77
CA GLU A 386 -14.89 4.35 30.32
C GLU A 386 -13.78 4.65 31.34
N GLY A 387 -13.09 5.79 31.18
CA GLY A 387 -12.00 6.22 32.03
C GLY A 387 -10.73 5.35 31.92
N GLU A 388 -10.68 4.41 31.01
CA GLU A 388 -9.51 3.54 30.78
C GLU A 388 -8.32 4.36 30.27
N ILE A 389 -7.13 4.04 30.79
CA ILE A 389 -5.87 4.66 30.35
C ILE A 389 -5.07 3.64 29.56
N VAL A 390 -4.84 3.92 28.28
CA VAL A 390 -4.05 3.11 27.37
C VAL A 390 -2.70 3.79 27.15
N PRO A 391 -1.57 3.20 27.59
CA PRO A 391 -0.27 3.84 27.50
C PRO A 391 0.23 3.93 26.05
N PRO A 392 1.23 4.79 25.74
CA PRO A 392 1.92 4.82 24.46
C PRO A 392 2.40 3.43 24.01
N LYS A 393 2.50 3.22 22.68
CA LYS A 393 2.97 1.97 22.03
C LYS A 393 2.07 0.75 22.26
N ALA A 394 0.96 0.89 23.03
CA ALA A 394 0.04 -0.22 23.25
C ALA A 394 -0.69 -0.62 21.96
N MET A 395 -0.97 -1.91 21.84
CA MET A 395 -1.75 -2.48 20.75
C MET A 395 -2.91 -3.30 21.33
N LEU A 396 -4.13 -2.84 21.16
CA LEU A 396 -5.36 -3.47 21.66
C LEU A 396 -6.21 -3.97 20.49
N GLY A 397 -6.76 -5.17 20.62
CA GLY A 397 -7.63 -5.76 19.61
C GLY A 397 -8.36 -6.98 20.13
N ASN A 398 -9.46 -7.32 19.46
CA ASN A 398 -10.21 -8.53 19.75
C ASN A 398 -9.34 -9.77 19.44
N GLY A 399 -9.30 -10.71 20.36
CA GLY A 399 -8.47 -11.91 20.37
C GLY A 399 -8.68 -12.87 19.18
#